data_efdfe462ce4a367aefe007f89a575873
#
_entry.id   efdfe462ce4a367aefe007f89a575873
#
_cell.length_a   1.000
_cell.length_b   1.000
_cell.length_c   1.000
_cell.angle_alpha   90.00
_cell.angle_beta   90.00
_cell.angle_gamma   90.00
#
_symmetry.space_group_name_H-M   'P 1'
#
loop_
_entity.id
_entity.type
_entity.pdbx_description
1 polymer ?
#
loop_
_entity_poly.entity_id
_entity_poly.type
_entity_poly.pdbx_seq_one_letter_code
_entity_poly.pdbx_strand_id
1 'polypeptide(L)'
;VLTNTESVASQSDAFALGADEFIIKPVDARIALSRINNALGVKRRLQSSRDEQKAWETKSQIDEMTSLFNKMTVEKLITKALTENDNRSHALMLIDIDNFKSVNDVYGHTMGDHVISVIAGVISSQFRSTDYVGRVGGDEFCVLMADIPSREIALIKAENLVSLVKYKENLSIPENISISVGVAFSEADDQCYDELAAKADQALYVSKKSGKGRYSVYGEEQQAPEKVMQALVWSGSRNVTSMMEFALPDYVQLKTVASVEEIRSCMEEKTDEDISALIVDVSEEEDQGQRRWQELRKLKEEHTFSMIAICKEGNLAQMKCALETEELSDLLLAPLEANTLKRRVKIWMQNCKL
;
A
#
# COMPACT_ATOMS: atom_id res chain seq x y z
N VAL A 1 -0.05 12.76 59.11
CA VAL A 1 -0.96 13.02 60.24
C VAL A 1 -0.20 13.49 61.45
N LEU A 2 -0.70 14.48 62.20
CA LEU A 2 -0.14 14.94 63.48
C LEU A 2 -1.01 14.35 64.64
N THR A 3 -0.38 13.65 65.57
CA THR A 3 -1.11 12.98 66.67
C THR A 3 -0.45 13.33 68.04
N ASN A 4 -1.25 13.30 69.12
CA ASN A 4 -0.78 13.41 70.48
C ASN A 4 -0.63 12.05 71.16
N THR A 5 -0.90 10.98 70.48
CA THR A 5 -1.03 9.61 71.05
C THR A 5 0.13 8.73 70.56
N GLU A 6 0.80 8.05 71.49
CA GLU A 6 1.85 7.05 71.22
C GLU A 6 1.29 5.64 71.03
N SER A 7 -0.04 5.51 71.08
CA SER A 7 -0.69 4.16 70.96
C SER A 7 -0.45 3.55 69.60
N VAL A 8 0.02 2.33 69.53
CA VAL A 8 0.26 1.54 68.31
C VAL A 8 -1.03 1.32 67.53
N ALA A 9 -2.20 1.21 68.21
CA ALA A 9 -3.48 1.10 67.56
C ALA A 9 -3.82 2.35 66.74
N SER A 10 -3.62 3.56 67.31
CA SER A 10 -3.89 4.84 66.60
C SER A 10 -2.96 5.12 65.44
N GLN A 11 -1.75 4.56 65.47
CA GLN A 11 -0.78 4.62 64.37
C GLN A 11 -1.19 3.67 63.21
N SER A 12 -1.60 2.47 63.58
CA SER A 12 -2.11 1.48 62.62
C SER A 12 -3.40 1.99 61.91
N ASP A 13 -4.28 2.60 62.67
CA ASP A 13 -5.54 3.17 62.14
C ASP A 13 -5.24 4.32 61.16
N ALA A 14 -4.25 5.17 61.48
CA ALA A 14 -3.84 6.29 60.61
C ALA A 14 -3.36 5.78 59.24
N PHE A 15 -2.53 4.73 59.22
CA PHE A 15 -2.07 4.11 57.96
C PHE A 15 -3.21 3.39 57.23
N ALA A 16 -4.10 2.68 57.94
CA ALA A 16 -5.29 2.04 57.36
C ALA A 16 -6.24 3.05 56.69
N LEU A 17 -6.29 4.31 57.21
CA LEU A 17 -7.03 5.42 56.63
C LEU A 17 -6.30 6.16 55.51
N GLY A 18 -5.14 5.69 55.09
CA GLY A 18 -4.38 6.22 53.95
C GLY A 18 -3.38 7.33 54.32
N ALA A 19 -2.94 7.44 55.58
CA ALA A 19 -1.86 8.36 55.91
C ALA A 19 -0.51 7.88 55.40
N ASP A 20 0.20 8.68 54.61
CA ASP A 20 1.55 8.37 54.13
C ASP A 20 2.62 8.39 55.26
N GLU A 21 2.38 9.19 56.32
CA GLU A 21 3.28 9.34 57.47
C GLU A 21 2.54 9.95 58.68
N PHE A 22 3.02 9.70 59.89
CA PHE A 22 2.53 10.32 61.09
C PHE A 22 3.66 10.92 61.93
N ILE A 23 3.33 11.97 62.70
CA ILE A 23 4.29 12.68 63.56
C ILE A 23 3.63 12.89 64.92
N ILE A 24 4.37 12.50 65.98
CA ILE A 24 3.87 12.59 67.36
C ILE A 24 4.30 13.95 67.97
N LYS A 25 3.41 14.56 68.72
CA LYS A 25 3.67 15.80 69.49
C LYS A 25 4.27 15.44 70.87
N PRO A 26 5.20 16.28 71.38
CA PRO A 26 5.76 17.52 70.82
C PRO A 26 6.69 17.27 69.62
N VAL A 27 6.56 18.18 68.62
CA VAL A 27 7.23 18.03 67.32
C VAL A 27 8.56 18.82 67.30
N ASP A 28 9.70 18.15 67.11
CA ASP A 28 10.93 18.81 66.70
C ASP A 28 10.83 19.14 65.21
N ALA A 29 10.95 20.41 64.87
CA ALA A 29 10.82 20.88 63.47
C ALA A 29 11.78 20.21 62.50
N ARG A 30 13.00 19.82 62.91
CA ARG A 30 13.98 19.14 62.07
C ARG A 30 13.56 17.72 61.76
N ILE A 31 13.02 17.00 62.76
CA ILE A 31 12.53 15.64 62.61
C ILE A 31 11.27 15.64 61.73
N ALA A 32 10.38 16.59 61.93
CA ALA A 32 9.20 16.75 61.12
C ALA A 32 9.53 17.01 59.65
N LEU A 33 10.45 17.96 59.38
CA LEU A 33 10.92 18.23 58.00
C LEU A 33 11.63 17.02 57.36
N SER A 34 12.44 16.28 58.11
CA SER A 34 13.10 15.06 57.60
C SER A 34 12.06 14.00 57.18
N ARG A 35 11.04 13.75 58.02
CA ARG A 35 9.98 12.77 57.70
C ARG A 35 9.11 13.20 56.51
N ILE A 36 8.73 14.45 56.44
CA ILE A 36 7.99 15.03 55.33
C ILE A 36 8.78 14.89 54.02
N ASN A 37 10.07 15.27 54.07
CA ASN A 37 10.94 15.17 52.90
C ASN A 37 11.15 13.73 52.44
N ASN A 38 11.26 12.78 53.38
CA ASN A 38 11.33 11.35 53.03
C ASN A 38 10.04 10.84 52.38
N ALA A 39 8.88 11.15 52.96
CA ALA A 39 7.59 10.78 52.39
C ALA A 39 7.38 11.37 50.98
N LEU A 40 7.70 12.66 50.80
CA LEU A 40 7.65 13.33 49.49
C LEU A 40 8.68 12.73 48.51
N GLY A 41 9.85 12.35 48.97
CA GLY A 41 10.88 11.69 48.18
C GLY A 41 10.44 10.33 47.65
N VAL A 42 9.81 9.52 48.50
CA VAL A 42 9.23 8.22 48.11
C VAL A 42 8.12 8.41 47.08
N LYS A 43 7.22 9.35 47.31
CA LYS A 43 6.11 9.64 46.39
C LYS A 43 6.59 10.11 45.02
N ARG A 44 7.60 10.99 44.97
CA ARG A 44 8.22 11.45 43.72
C ARG A 44 8.89 10.30 42.95
N ARG A 45 9.63 9.41 43.65
CA ARG A 45 10.24 8.24 42.99
C ARG A 45 9.22 7.28 42.42
N LEU A 46 8.14 7.01 43.13
CA LEU A 46 7.03 6.19 42.63
C LEU A 46 6.34 6.81 41.41
N GLN A 47 6.16 8.14 41.43
CA GLN A 47 5.59 8.86 40.30
C GLN A 47 6.52 8.80 39.08
N SER A 48 7.82 9.11 39.26
CA SER A 48 8.83 9.03 38.19
C SER A 48 8.90 7.61 37.58
N SER A 49 8.93 6.58 38.45
CA SER A 49 8.95 5.19 37.98
C SER A 49 7.69 4.82 37.19
N ARG A 50 6.50 5.29 37.60
CA ARG A 50 5.26 5.10 36.84
C ARG A 50 5.26 5.85 35.52
N ASP A 51 5.79 7.05 35.48
CA ASP A 51 5.87 7.86 34.27
C ASP A 51 6.90 7.26 33.29
N GLU A 52 8.03 6.77 33.79
CA GLU A 52 9.00 6.01 33.01
C GLU A 52 8.41 4.70 32.46
N GLN A 53 7.69 3.95 33.29
CA GLN A 53 7.03 2.72 32.84
C GLN A 53 5.98 3.00 31.76
N LYS A 54 5.13 4.02 31.92
CA LYS A 54 4.18 4.45 30.88
C LYS A 54 4.86 4.90 29.60
N ALA A 55 5.98 5.65 29.71
CA ALA A 55 6.76 6.07 28.56
C ALA A 55 7.36 4.86 27.82
N TRP A 56 7.85 3.84 28.54
CA TRP A 56 8.33 2.59 27.98
C TRP A 56 7.20 1.78 27.33
N GLU A 57 6.05 1.67 27.99
CA GLU A 57 4.87 0.98 27.43
C GLU A 57 4.41 1.67 26.16
N THR A 58 4.34 3.00 26.12
CA THR A 58 3.95 3.78 24.93
C THR A 58 4.98 3.61 23.81
N LYS A 59 6.28 3.67 24.12
CA LYS A 59 7.35 3.48 23.15
C LYS A 59 7.39 2.05 22.58
N SER A 60 6.98 1.07 23.40
CA SER A 60 6.86 -0.33 23.01
C SER A 60 5.60 -0.62 22.15
N GLN A 61 4.67 0.34 22.01
CA GLN A 61 3.42 0.15 21.27
C GLN A 61 3.47 0.65 19.82
N ILE A 62 4.44 1.47 19.51
CA ILE A 62 4.54 2.20 18.23
C ILE A 62 5.70 1.63 17.39
N ASP A 63 5.51 1.56 16.09
CA ASP A 63 6.57 1.34 15.12
C ASP A 63 7.39 2.62 14.96
N GLU A 64 8.71 2.54 15.20
CA GLU A 64 9.60 3.72 15.24
C GLU A 64 9.73 4.43 13.89
N MET A 65 9.58 3.71 12.78
CA MET A 65 9.70 4.26 11.43
C MET A 65 8.46 5.03 11.00
N THR A 66 7.27 4.52 11.33
CA THR A 66 5.99 5.02 10.81
C THR A 66 5.17 5.80 11.83
N SER A 67 5.51 5.69 13.12
CA SER A 67 4.72 6.22 14.23
C SER A 67 3.29 5.65 14.32
N LEU A 68 3.00 4.57 13.60
CA LEU A 68 1.76 3.80 13.72
C LEU A 68 1.88 2.76 14.84
N PHE A 69 0.77 2.14 15.23
CA PHE A 69 0.86 0.98 16.12
C PHE A 69 1.74 -0.11 15.49
N ASN A 70 2.59 -0.74 16.31
CA ASN A 70 3.30 -1.92 15.87
C ASN A 70 2.37 -3.13 15.82
N LYS A 71 2.81 -4.21 15.16
CA LYS A 71 2.06 -5.44 14.95
C LYS A 71 1.36 -5.94 16.22
N MET A 72 2.14 -6.17 17.28
CA MET A 72 1.61 -6.73 18.52
C MET A 72 0.53 -5.86 19.16
N THR A 73 0.69 -4.55 19.07
CA THR A 73 -0.26 -3.60 19.67
C THR A 73 -1.55 -3.53 18.86
N VAL A 74 -1.45 -3.41 17.54
CA VAL A 74 -2.65 -3.27 16.70
C VAL A 74 -3.49 -4.55 16.71
N GLU A 75 -2.88 -5.73 16.67
CA GLU A 75 -3.58 -7.02 16.78
C GLU A 75 -4.34 -7.14 18.09
N LYS A 76 -3.71 -6.76 19.21
CA LYS A 76 -4.34 -6.74 20.52
C LYS A 76 -5.50 -5.76 20.61
N LEU A 77 -5.36 -4.56 20.06
CA LEU A 77 -6.41 -3.54 20.06
C LEU A 77 -7.61 -3.98 19.21
N ILE A 78 -7.35 -4.58 18.05
CA ILE A 78 -8.39 -5.11 17.16
C ILE A 78 -9.14 -6.25 17.85
N THR A 79 -8.43 -7.24 18.41
CA THR A 79 -9.06 -8.35 19.14
C THR A 79 -9.94 -7.82 20.28
N LYS A 80 -9.45 -6.81 21.02
CA LYS A 80 -10.24 -6.18 22.08
C LYS A 80 -11.49 -5.50 21.53
N ALA A 81 -11.40 -4.77 20.42
CA ALA A 81 -12.55 -4.11 19.80
C ALA A 81 -13.60 -5.09 19.31
N LEU A 82 -13.18 -6.25 18.77
CA LEU A 82 -14.09 -7.30 18.32
C LEU A 82 -14.83 -7.96 19.49
N THR A 83 -14.15 -8.16 20.63
CA THR A 83 -14.74 -8.83 21.81
C THR A 83 -15.62 -7.92 22.68
N GLU A 84 -15.39 -6.61 22.68
CA GLU A 84 -16.13 -5.67 23.54
C GLU A 84 -17.47 -5.20 22.96
N ASN A 85 -17.79 -5.50 21.70
CA ASN A 85 -18.91 -4.90 20.98
C ASN A 85 -19.80 -5.93 20.26
N ASP A 86 -20.72 -6.51 20.98
CA ASP A 86 -21.63 -7.57 20.51
C ASP A 86 -22.54 -7.24 19.30
N ASN A 87 -22.66 -5.99 18.86
CA ASN A 87 -23.58 -5.59 17.76
C ASN A 87 -23.01 -4.47 16.86
N ARG A 88 -21.71 -4.21 16.88
CA ARG A 88 -21.11 -3.16 16.05
C ARG A 88 -20.42 -3.76 14.85
N SER A 89 -20.62 -3.13 13.70
CA SER A 89 -19.93 -3.51 12.47
C SER A 89 -18.54 -2.87 12.41
N HIS A 90 -17.54 -3.66 12.10
CA HIS A 90 -16.17 -3.21 11.89
C HIS A 90 -15.72 -3.60 10.48
N ALA A 91 -14.77 -2.86 9.93
CA ALA A 91 -14.09 -3.25 8.70
C ALA A 91 -12.57 -3.30 8.93
N LEU A 92 -11.97 -4.43 8.63
CA LEU A 92 -10.52 -4.60 8.61
C LEU A 92 -10.02 -4.44 7.18
N MET A 93 -9.00 -3.63 7.02
CA MET A 93 -8.25 -3.48 5.77
C MET A 93 -6.83 -3.98 6.00
N LEU A 94 -6.38 -4.92 5.18
CA LEU A 94 -4.97 -5.25 5.03
C LEU A 94 -4.45 -4.55 3.77
N ILE A 95 -3.31 -3.88 3.90
CA ILE A 95 -2.74 -3.00 2.88
C ILE A 95 -1.30 -3.42 2.65
N ASP A 96 -0.90 -3.54 1.40
CA ASP A 96 0.46 -3.93 1.01
C ASP A 96 0.97 -3.02 -0.11
N ILE A 97 2.23 -2.62 -0.04
CA ILE A 97 2.86 -1.79 -1.06
C ILE A 97 3.28 -2.66 -2.24
N ASP A 98 2.66 -2.43 -3.38
CA ASP A 98 2.91 -3.20 -4.59
C ASP A 98 4.35 -3.04 -5.09
N ASN A 99 4.97 -4.17 -5.44
CA ASN A 99 6.33 -4.23 -5.99
C ASN A 99 7.41 -3.57 -5.10
N PHE A 100 7.21 -3.53 -3.77
CA PHE A 100 8.12 -2.87 -2.83
C PHE A 100 9.57 -3.38 -2.92
N LYS A 101 9.76 -4.67 -3.17
CA LYS A 101 11.09 -5.24 -3.41
C LYS A 101 11.81 -4.55 -4.57
N SER A 102 11.10 -4.28 -5.67
CA SER A 102 11.68 -3.60 -6.83
C SER A 102 12.12 -2.16 -6.50
N VAL A 103 11.42 -1.49 -5.58
CA VAL A 103 11.84 -0.16 -5.09
C VAL A 103 13.18 -0.26 -4.39
N ASN A 104 13.34 -1.23 -3.49
CA ASN A 104 14.61 -1.45 -2.80
C ASN A 104 15.74 -1.83 -3.76
N ASP A 105 15.45 -2.70 -4.73
CA ASP A 105 16.44 -3.18 -5.70
C ASP A 105 16.91 -2.05 -6.64
N VAL A 106 16.04 -1.11 -7.01
CA VAL A 106 16.34 -0.02 -7.96
C VAL A 106 16.86 1.24 -7.26
N TYR A 107 16.25 1.63 -6.15
CA TYR A 107 16.50 2.92 -5.49
C TYR A 107 17.23 2.79 -4.14
N GLY A 108 17.44 1.56 -3.67
CA GLY A 108 18.08 1.28 -2.38
C GLY A 108 17.13 1.35 -1.19
N HIS A 109 17.55 0.75 -0.07
CA HIS A 109 16.73 0.64 1.16
C HIS A 109 16.32 1.99 1.76
N THR A 110 17.15 3.02 1.65
CA THR A 110 16.80 4.37 2.14
C THR A 110 15.55 4.93 1.44
N MET A 111 15.39 4.69 0.14
CA MET A 111 14.19 5.07 -0.59
C MET A 111 13.01 4.18 -0.18
N GLY A 112 13.22 2.88 0.04
CA GLY A 112 12.18 1.99 0.56
C GLY A 112 11.65 2.46 1.91
N ASP A 113 12.53 2.81 2.84
CA ASP A 113 12.16 3.36 4.17
C ASP A 113 11.36 4.67 4.02
N HIS A 114 11.79 5.54 3.09
CA HIS A 114 11.04 6.76 2.79
C HIS A 114 9.65 6.48 2.24
N VAL A 115 9.51 5.53 1.31
CA VAL A 115 8.20 5.09 0.77
C VAL A 115 7.30 4.58 1.88
N ILE A 116 7.80 3.71 2.76
CA ILE A 116 7.03 3.20 3.91
C ILE A 116 6.53 4.35 4.78
N SER A 117 7.39 5.31 5.12
CA SER A 117 7.03 6.46 5.97
C SER A 117 5.98 7.35 5.32
N VAL A 118 6.09 7.62 4.02
CA VAL A 118 5.13 8.43 3.26
C VAL A 118 3.78 7.72 3.19
N ILE A 119 3.75 6.42 2.84
CA ILE A 119 2.51 5.64 2.77
C ILE A 119 1.84 5.55 4.14
N ALA A 120 2.61 5.34 5.22
CA ALA A 120 2.09 5.36 6.58
C ALA A 120 1.40 6.69 6.93
N GLY A 121 2.01 7.82 6.54
CA GLY A 121 1.42 9.15 6.70
C GLY A 121 0.13 9.32 5.90
N VAL A 122 0.08 8.85 4.66
CA VAL A 122 -1.14 8.85 3.84
C VAL A 122 -2.23 8.03 4.52
N ILE A 123 -1.93 6.78 4.92
CA ILE A 123 -2.89 5.91 5.61
C ILE A 123 -3.41 6.62 6.87
N SER A 124 -2.53 7.05 7.76
CA SER A 124 -2.91 7.70 9.03
C SER A 124 -3.84 8.89 8.82
N SER A 125 -3.60 9.70 7.78
CA SER A 125 -4.39 10.89 7.48
C SER A 125 -5.84 10.61 7.06
N GLN A 126 -6.13 9.39 6.60
CA GLN A 126 -7.44 9.00 6.09
C GLN A 126 -8.39 8.46 7.17
N PHE A 127 -7.88 8.09 8.34
CA PHE A 127 -8.64 7.43 9.38
C PHE A 127 -8.77 8.29 10.63
N ARG A 128 -9.77 7.98 11.47
CA ARG A 128 -10.09 8.72 12.69
C ARG A 128 -9.19 8.26 13.84
N SER A 129 -9.09 9.05 14.88
CA SER A 129 -8.42 8.67 16.12
C SER A 129 -9.07 7.47 16.85
N THR A 130 -10.30 7.12 16.49
CA THR A 130 -11.03 5.94 16.98
C THR A 130 -10.75 4.68 16.17
N ASP A 131 -10.15 4.81 14.99
CA ASP A 131 -9.74 3.69 14.14
C ASP A 131 -8.33 3.24 14.55
N TYR A 132 -8.04 1.96 14.40
CA TYR A 132 -6.73 1.40 14.75
C TYR A 132 -5.91 1.23 13.49
N VAL A 133 -4.81 1.98 13.39
CA VAL A 133 -3.89 1.94 12.25
C VAL A 133 -2.55 1.41 12.70
N GLY A 134 -2.05 0.34 12.08
CA GLY A 134 -0.80 -0.30 12.46
C GLY A 134 0.02 -0.81 11.28
N ARG A 135 1.32 -1.01 11.54
CA ARG A 135 2.25 -1.68 10.63
C ARG A 135 2.44 -3.11 11.11
N VAL A 136 2.11 -4.09 10.27
CA VAL A 136 2.12 -5.53 10.62
C VAL A 136 3.28 -6.30 10.00
N GLY A 137 3.91 -5.74 8.98
CA GLY A 137 5.05 -6.33 8.28
C GLY A 137 6.01 -5.28 7.74
N GLY A 138 6.93 -5.68 6.87
CA GLY A 138 7.89 -4.78 6.23
C GLY A 138 7.22 -3.66 5.43
N ASP A 139 6.38 -4.04 4.50
CA ASP A 139 5.59 -3.19 3.60
C ASP A 139 4.08 -3.36 3.79
N GLU A 140 3.68 -4.03 4.88
CA GLU A 140 2.30 -4.38 5.18
C GLU A 140 1.74 -3.52 6.32
N PHE A 141 0.52 -3.02 6.13
CA PHE A 141 -0.24 -2.25 7.12
C PHE A 141 -1.60 -2.86 7.35
N CYS A 142 -2.17 -2.57 8.51
CA CYS A 142 -3.57 -2.89 8.77
C CYS A 142 -4.32 -1.69 9.35
N VAL A 143 -5.62 -1.63 9.07
CA VAL A 143 -6.52 -0.63 9.61
C VAL A 143 -7.80 -1.32 10.04
N LEU A 144 -8.19 -1.17 11.31
CA LEU A 144 -9.55 -1.46 11.72
C LEU A 144 -10.35 -0.16 11.80
N MET A 145 -11.33 -0.01 10.94
CA MET A 145 -12.37 0.98 11.08
C MET A 145 -13.39 0.48 12.11
N ALA A 146 -13.35 1.07 13.29
CA ALA A 146 -14.23 0.67 14.39
C ALA A 146 -15.61 1.33 14.28
N ASP A 147 -16.67 0.55 14.56
CA ASP A 147 -18.04 1.05 14.62
C ASP A 147 -18.44 1.84 13.36
N ILE A 148 -18.36 1.16 12.21
CA ILE A 148 -18.72 1.77 10.92
C ILE A 148 -20.24 1.88 10.78
N PRO A 149 -20.77 3.03 10.34
CA PRO A 149 -22.20 3.22 10.11
C PRO A 149 -22.74 2.37 8.95
N SER A 150 -21.92 2.10 7.93
CA SER A 150 -22.27 1.28 6.78
C SER A 150 -21.02 0.76 6.08
N ARG A 151 -21.18 -0.32 5.30
CA ARG A 151 -20.10 -0.93 4.49
C ARG A 151 -19.55 0.03 3.44
N GLU A 152 -20.41 0.85 2.84
CA GLU A 152 -20.06 1.82 1.78
C GLU A 152 -19.00 2.81 2.23
N ILE A 153 -19.03 3.23 3.50
CA ILE A 153 -18.01 4.15 4.05
C ILE A 153 -16.63 3.51 4.04
N ALA A 154 -16.52 2.23 4.38
CA ALA A 154 -15.26 1.52 4.34
C ALA A 154 -14.77 1.36 2.89
N LEU A 155 -15.66 1.05 1.95
CA LEU A 155 -15.32 0.90 0.54
C LEU A 155 -14.85 2.23 -0.07
N ILE A 156 -15.53 3.34 0.21
CA ILE A 156 -15.10 4.68 -0.20
C ILE A 156 -13.71 5.01 0.37
N LYS A 157 -13.44 4.64 1.62
CA LYS A 157 -12.12 4.85 2.22
C LYS A 157 -11.04 4.02 1.55
N ALA A 158 -11.30 2.75 1.24
CA ALA A 158 -10.37 1.88 0.52
C ALA A 158 -10.06 2.42 -0.88
N GLU A 159 -11.09 2.82 -1.64
CA GLU A 159 -10.94 3.42 -2.97
C GLU A 159 -10.14 4.73 -2.92
N ASN A 160 -10.48 5.63 -1.99
CA ASN A 160 -9.75 6.89 -1.83
C ASN A 160 -8.28 6.65 -1.48
N LEU A 161 -7.99 5.69 -0.62
CA LEU A 161 -6.63 5.36 -0.22
C LEU A 161 -5.79 4.87 -1.41
N VAL A 162 -6.34 3.93 -2.19
CA VAL A 162 -5.72 3.44 -3.43
C VAL A 162 -5.47 4.60 -4.41
N SER A 163 -6.49 5.43 -4.62
CA SER A 163 -6.42 6.59 -5.52
C SER A 163 -5.39 7.62 -5.08
N LEU A 164 -5.31 7.96 -3.79
CA LEU A 164 -4.34 8.90 -3.24
C LEU A 164 -2.89 8.44 -3.48
N VAL A 165 -2.62 7.15 -3.35
CA VAL A 165 -1.29 6.61 -3.63
C VAL A 165 -1.02 6.54 -5.13
N LYS A 166 -2.02 6.23 -5.95
CA LYS A 166 -1.89 6.10 -7.40
C LYS A 166 -1.67 7.45 -8.10
N TYR A 167 -2.39 8.51 -7.68
CA TYR A 167 -2.37 9.84 -8.31
C TYR A 167 -1.51 10.88 -7.55
N LYS A 168 -0.45 10.47 -6.97
CA LYS A 168 0.46 11.11 -6.02
C LYS A 168 1.27 12.30 -6.56
N GLU A 169 0.66 13.30 -7.14
CA GLU A 169 1.37 14.47 -7.70
C GLU A 169 2.27 15.22 -6.69
N ASN A 170 2.13 14.98 -5.38
CA ASN A 170 2.87 15.66 -4.31
C ASN A 170 3.60 14.74 -3.31
N LEU A 171 3.60 13.42 -3.52
CA LEU A 171 4.33 12.50 -2.66
C LEU A 171 5.73 12.27 -3.25
N SER A 172 6.78 12.71 -2.60
CA SER A 172 8.19 12.53 -3.05
C SER A 172 8.64 11.06 -3.12
N ILE A 173 7.86 10.19 -3.76
CA ILE A 173 8.10 8.75 -3.95
C ILE A 173 8.06 8.38 -5.44
N PRO A 174 8.69 7.27 -5.86
CA PRO A 174 8.69 6.82 -7.25
C PRO A 174 7.28 6.69 -7.85
N GLU A 175 7.12 7.04 -9.13
CA GLU A 175 5.80 7.10 -9.79
C GLU A 175 5.07 5.76 -9.93
N ASN A 176 5.79 4.65 -9.90
CA ASN A 176 5.27 3.30 -10.12
C ASN A 176 4.80 2.60 -8.84
N ILE A 177 4.70 3.31 -7.71
CA ILE A 177 4.23 2.74 -6.46
C ILE A 177 2.71 2.80 -6.41
N SER A 178 2.08 1.68 -6.12
CA SER A 178 0.68 1.53 -5.78
C SER A 178 0.52 0.72 -4.50
N ILE A 179 -0.68 0.61 -4.00
CA ILE A 179 -1.03 -0.26 -2.89
C ILE A 179 -2.18 -1.16 -3.28
N SER A 180 -2.13 -2.41 -2.82
CA SER A 180 -3.26 -3.33 -2.86
C SER A 180 -3.92 -3.41 -1.49
N VAL A 181 -5.25 -3.47 -1.45
CA VAL A 181 -6.03 -3.48 -0.23
C VAL A 181 -6.99 -4.67 -0.23
N GLY A 182 -7.01 -5.44 0.85
CA GLY A 182 -8.03 -6.44 1.12
C GLY A 182 -8.96 -5.97 2.24
N VAL A 183 -10.25 -5.99 2.01
CA VAL A 183 -11.27 -5.53 2.97
C VAL A 183 -12.09 -6.71 3.47
N ALA A 184 -12.25 -6.85 4.78
CA ALA A 184 -13.17 -7.79 5.40
C ALA A 184 -14.05 -7.07 6.42
N PHE A 185 -15.32 -7.43 6.46
CA PHE A 185 -16.27 -6.94 7.45
C PHE A 185 -16.41 -7.94 8.57
N SER A 186 -16.45 -7.45 9.82
CA SER A 186 -16.66 -8.32 10.98
C SER A 186 -18.05 -8.95 10.95
N GLU A 187 -18.08 -10.22 11.30
CA GLU A 187 -19.28 -11.00 11.51
C GLU A 187 -19.41 -11.37 12.99
N ALA A 188 -20.56 -11.87 13.41
CA ALA A 188 -20.81 -12.21 14.81
C ALA A 188 -19.84 -13.28 15.38
N ASP A 189 -19.27 -14.09 14.49
CA ASP A 189 -18.35 -15.19 14.84
C ASP A 189 -16.88 -14.72 14.94
N ASP A 190 -16.54 -13.53 14.42
CA ASP A 190 -15.17 -13.01 14.47
C ASP A 190 -14.84 -12.49 15.87
N GLN A 191 -14.06 -13.25 16.63
CA GLN A 191 -13.69 -12.91 18.01
C GLN A 191 -12.26 -12.45 18.19
N CYS A 192 -11.41 -12.59 17.15
CA CYS A 192 -10.01 -12.19 17.23
C CYS A 192 -9.50 -11.62 15.88
N TYR A 193 -8.35 -10.96 15.98
CA TYR A 193 -7.67 -10.41 14.81
C TYR A 193 -7.42 -11.45 13.71
N ASP A 194 -6.94 -12.66 14.09
CA ASP A 194 -6.51 -13.67 13.13
C ASP A 194 -7.66 -14.16 12.24
N GLU A 195 -8.87 -14.28 12.76
CA GLU A 195 -10.05 -14.70 12.00
C GLU A 195 -10.43 -13.66 10.94
N LEU A 196 -10.52 -12.40 11.35
CA LEU A 196 -10.88 -11.31 10.44
C LEU A 196 -9.73 -11.00 9.46
N ALA A 197 -8.48 -11.11 9.90
CA ALA A 197 -7.30 -10.93 9.07
C ALA A 197 -7.19 -12.00 7.98
N ALA A 198 -7.50 -13.25 8.27
CA ALA A 198 -7.53 -14.32 7.27
C ALA A 198 -8.52 -14.03 6.12
N LYS A 199 -9.69 -13.44 6.45
CA LYS A 199 -10.67 -12.99 5.44
C LYS A 199 -10.12 -11.82 4.61
N ALA A 200 -9.53 -10.83 5.26
CA ALA A 200 -8.94 -9.67 4.60
C ALA A 200 -7.73 -10.06 3.72
N ASP A 201 -6.91 -11.03 4.15
CA ASP A 201 -5.76 -11.53 3.39
C ASP A 201 -6.20 -12.23 2.09
N GLN A 202 -7.27 -13.02 2.13
CA GLN A 202 -7.86 -13.60 0.92
C GLN A 202 -8.30 -12.52 -0.07
N ALA A 203 -8.94 -11.44 0.42
CA ALA A 203 -9.33 -10.32 -0.40
C ALA A 203 -8.09 -9.56 -0.95
N LEU A 204 -7.05 -9.36 -0.14
CA LEU A 204 -5.80 -8.75 -0.57
C LEU A 204 -5.11 -9.58 -1.67
N TYR A 205 -5.11 -10.90 -1.52
CA TYR A 205 -4.60 -11.80 -2.56
C TYR A 205 -5.36 -11.62 -3.89
N VAL A 206 -6.70 -11.47 -3.84
CA VAL A 206 -7.52 -11.17 -5.03
C VAL A 206 -7.11 -9.83 -5.63
N SER A 207 -6.91 -8.78 -4.84
CA SER A 207 -6.44 -7.47 -5.32
C SER A 207 -5.10 -7.59 -6.06
N LYS A 208 -4.13 -8.32 -5.49
CA LYS A 208 -2.81 -8.55 -6.09
C LYS A 208 -2.90 -9.35 -7.39
N LYS A 209 -3.76 -10.37 -7.46
CA LYS A 209 -3.98 -11.19 -8.66
C LYS A 209 -4.74 -10.47 -9.77
N SER A 210 -5.63 -9.57 -9.42
CA SER A 210 -6.45 -8.81 -10.36
C SER A 210 -5.75 -7.57 -10.94
N GLY A 211 -4.43 -7.44 -10.79
CA GLY A 211 -3.61 -6.40 -11.41
C GLY A 211 -3.13 -5.32 -10.45
N LYS A 212 -3.19 -5.54 -9.11
CA LYS A 212 -2.68 -4.62 -8.08
C LYS A 212 -3.32 -3.23 -8.13
N GLY A 213 -2.87 -2.29 -7.31
CA GLY A 213 -3.34 -0.92 -7.33
C GLY A 213 -4.84 -0.77 -7.15
N ARG A 214 -5.48 -1.65 -6.35
CA ARG A 214 -6.93 -1.73 -6.12
C ARG A 214 -7.27 -2.28 -4.75
N TYR A 215 -8.55 -2.24 -4.39
CA TYR A 215 -9.05 -3.00 -3.26
C TYR A 215 -9.96 -4.15 -3.71
N SER A 216 -10.12 -5.15 -2.86
CA SER A 216 -11.07 -6.26 -2.99
C SER A 216 -11.76 -6.49 -1.66
N VAL A 217 -12.97 -7.06 -1.71
CA VAL A 217 -13.78 -7.35 -0.53
C VAL A 217 -13.92 -8.86 -0.36
N TYR A 218 -13.74 -9.35 0.86
CA TYR A 218 -13.95 -10.76 1.15
C TYR A 218 -15.42 -11.16 0.94
N GLY A 219 -15.62 -12.30 0.27
CA GLY A 219 -16.96 -12.85 0.00
C GLY A 219 -17.73 -12.16 -1.12
N GLU A 220 -17.20 -11.09 -1.70
CA GLU A 220 -17.77 -10.51 -2.92
C GLU A 220 -17.07 -11.12 -4.15
N GLU A 221 -17.85 -11.70 -5.04
CA GLU A 221 -17.35 -11.99 -6.40
C GLU A 221 -17.04 -10.64 -7.04
N GLN A 222 -15.78 -10.27 -7.01
CA GLN A 222 -15.37 -9.18 -7.87
C GLN A 222 -15.60 -9.62 -9.29
N GLN A 223 -16.37 -8.84 -10.02
CA GLN A 223 -16.35 -8.94 -11.47
C GLN A 223 -14.88 -8.97 -11.86
N ALA A 224 -14.47 -10.07 -12.50
CA ALA A 224 -13.12 -10.17 -13.04
C ALA A 224 -12.81 -8.84 -13.74
N PRO A 225 -11.58 -8.29 -13.61
CA PRO A 225 -11.28 -7.01 -14.23
C PRO A 225 -11.81 -7.06 -15.65
N GLU A 226 -12.54 -6.00 -16.02
CA GLU A 226 -13.00 -5.86 -17.40
C GLU A 226 -11.87 -6.33 -18.31
N LYS A 227 -12.13 -7.43 -19.03
CA LYS A 227 -11.33 -8.03 -20.08
C LYS A 227 -9.83 -7.71 -19.98
N VAL A 228 -9.00 -8.65 -19.50
CA VAL A 228 -7.55 -8.46 -19.44
C VAL A 228 -7.07 -8.27 -20.88
N MET A 229 -6.78 -7.02 -21.23
CA MET A 229 -6.27 -6.69 -22.55
C MET A 229 -4.84 -7.22 -22.68
N GLN A 230 -4.46 -7.67 -23.86
CA GLN A 230 -3.11 -8.15 -24.14
C GLN A 230 -2.40 -7.17 -25.07
N ALA A 231 -1.18 -6.80 -24.75
CA ALA A 231 -0.27 -6.12 -25.67
C ALA A 231 0.80 -7.10 -26.15
N LEU A 232 1.00 -7.18 -27.44
CA LEU A 232 2.08 -7.97 -28.02
C LEU A 232 3.30 -7.08 -28.23
N VAL A 233 4.49 -7.55 -27.90
CA VAL A 233 5.75 -6.85 -28.19
C VAL A 233 6.68 -7.73 -29.03
N TRP A 234 7.08 -7.22 -30.18
CA TRP A 234 8.07 -7.83 -31.03
C TRP A 234 9.38 -7.03 -30.97
N SER A 235 10.26 -7.42 -30.07
CA SER A 235 11.58 -6.82 -29.89
C SER A 235 12.60 -7.88 -29.52
N GLY A 236 13.81 -7.79 -30.06
CA GLY A 236 14.97 -8.58 -29.61
C GLY A 236 15.65 -7.99 -28.37
N SER A 237 15.26 -6.78 -27.97
CA SER A 237 15.87 -6.05 -26.86
C SER A 237 15.12 -6.30 -25.54
N ARG A 238 15.80 -6.94 -24.57
CA ARG A 238 15.28 -7.11 -23.21
C ARG A 238 14.95 -5.77 -22.54
N ASN A 239 15.72 -4.73 -22.83
CA ASN A 239 15.48 -3.39 -22.27
C ASN A 239 14.13 -2.82 -22.74
N VAL A 240 13.79 -2.97 -24.01
CA VAL A 240 12.51 -2.53 -24.56
C VAL A 240 11.36 -3.29 -23.91
N THR A 241 11.47 -4.60 -23.80
CA THR A 241 10.45 -5.43 -23.15
C THR A 241 10.22 -5.00 -21.68
N SER A 242 11.30 -4.88 -20.90
CA SER A 242 11.20 -4.46 -19.49
C SER A 242 10.65 -3.04 -19.34
N MET A 243 10.99 -2.12 -20.24
CA MET A 243 10.43 -0.76 -20.23
C MET A 243 8.94 -0.75 -20.59
N MET A 244 8.51 -1.62 -21.50
CA MET A 244 7.09 -1.77 -21.83
C MET A 244 6.30 -2.40 -20.69
N GLU A 245 6.82 -3.44 -20.02
CA GLU A 245 6.24 -4.01 -18.80
C GLU A 245 6.07 -2.95 -17.71
N PHE A 246 7.04 -2.06 -17.57
CA PHE A 246 6.99 -0.95 -16.61
C PHE A 246 5.97 0.13 -16.99
N ALA A 247 5.77 0.40 -18.28
CA ALA A 247 4.93 1.50 -18.75
C ALA A 247 3.46 1.13 -18.94
N LEU A 248 3.17 -0.14 -19.18
CA LEU A 248 1.80 -0.62 -19.38
C LEU A 248 1.02 -0.64 -18.07
N PRO A 249 -0.29 -0.34 -18.09
CA PRO A 249 -1.15 -0.51 -16.92
C PRO A 249 -1.27 -1.98 -16.51
N ASP A 250 -1.50 -2.23 -15.22
CA ASP A 250 -1.59 -3.58 -14.64
C ASP A 250 -2.71 -4.47 -15.22
N TYR A 251 -3.71 -3.87 -15.87
CA TYR A 251 -4.79 -4.59 -16.58
C TYR A 251 -4.41 -4.99 -18.02
N VAL A 252 -3.19 -4.71 -18.47
CA VAL A 252 -2.66 -5.11 -19.78
C VAL A 252 -1.53 -6.09 -19.58
N GLN A 253 -1.69 -7.30 -20.07
CA GLN A 253 -0.62 -8.30 -20.07
C GLN A 253 0.28 -8.11 -21.29
N LEU A 254 1.59 -7.97 -21.06
CA LEU A 254 2.57 -7.99 -22.13
C LEU A 254 2.94 -9.42 -22.50
N LYS A 255 2.84 -9.75 -23.79
CA LYS A 255 3.33 -11.01 -24.34
C LYS A 255 4.41 -10.72 -25.39
N THR A 256 5.62 -11.23 -25.15
CA THR A 256 6.71 -11.14 -26.14
C THR A 256 6.47 -12.14 -27.26
N VAL A 257 6.64 -11.72 -28.49
CA VAL A 257 6.52 -12.53 -29.71
C VAL A 257 7.80 -12.42 -30.53
N ALA A 258 8.18 -13.51 -31.20
CA ALA A 258 9.42 -13.59 -31.96
C ALA A 258 9.19 -13.64 -33.47
N SER A 259 7.95 -13.89 -33.95
CA SER A 259 7.64 -13.99 -35.37
C SER A 259 6.21 -13.54 -35.68
N VAL A 260 5.92 -13.32 -36.96
CA VAL A 260 4.59 -13.00 -37.46
C VAL A 260 3.61 -14.16 -37.27
N GLU A 261 4.12 -15.40 -37.36
CA GLU A 261 3.33 -16.60 -37.14
C GLU A 261 2.82 -16.67 -35.70
N GLU A 262 3.66 -16.29 -34.72
CA GLU A 262 3.23 -16.20 -33.31
C GLU A 262 2.21 -15.10 -33.09
N ILE A 263 2.36 -13.95 -33.77
CA ILE A 263 1.38 -12.86 -33.71
C ILE A 263 0.03 -13.35 -34.28
N ARG A 264 0.05 -14.01 -35.43
CA ARG A 264 -1.14 -14.58 -36.09
C ARG A 264 -1.82 -15.62 -35.20
N SER A 265 -1.07 -16.52 -34.59
CA SER A 265 -1.60 -17.51 -33.64
C SER A 265 -2.27 -16.83 -32.44
N CYS A 266 -1.68 -15.76 -31.90
CA CYS A 266 -2.28 -15.00 -30.80
C CYS A 266 -3.58 -14.31 -31.21
N MET A 267 -3.69 -13.85 -32.45
CA MET A 267 -4.91 -13.22 -32.99
C MET A 267 -6.00 -14.24 -33.30
N GLU A 268 -5.65 -15.45 -33.73
CA GLU A 268 -6.60 -16.53 -33.98
C GLU A 268 -7.16 -17.13 -32.68
N GLU A 269 -6.36 -17.19 -31.60
CA GLU A 269 -6.76 -17.71 -30.30
C GLU A 269 -7.67 -16.74 -29.52
N LYS A 270 -7.62 -15.45 -29.83
CA LYS A 270 -8.34 -14.38 -29.14
C LYS A 270 -9.09 -13.52 -30.15
N THR A 271 -10.16 -12.87 -29.69
CA THR A 271 -10.85 -11.88 -30.52
C THR A 271 -9.99 -10.61 -30.67
N ASP A 272 -10.14 -9.89 -31.80
CA ASP A 272 -9.43 -8.60 -32.04
C ASP A 272 -9.62 -7.58 -30.90
N GLU A 273 -10.72 -7.69 -30.14
CA GLU A 273 -11.01 -6.86 -28.97
C GLU A 273 -10.17 -7.23 -27.74
N ASP A 274 -9.52 -8.40 -27.68
CA ASP A 274 -8.70 -8.85 -26.55
C ASP A 274 -7.25 -8.39 -26.69
N ILE A 275 -6.81 -8.03 -27.91
CA ILE A 275 -5.47 -7.51 -28.18
C ILE A 275 -5.55 -6.00 -28.33
N SER A 276 -5.00 -5.29 -27.32
CA SER A 276 -5.04 -3.82 -27.30
C SER A 276 -4.03 -3.19 -28.26
N ALA A 277 -2.88 -3.82 -28.47
CA ALA A 277 -1.86 -3.34 -29.40
C ALA A 277 -0.77 -4.35 -29.73
N LEU A 278 -0.11 -4.04 -30.83
CA LEU A 278 1.14 -4.63 -31.24
C LEU A 278 2.24 -3.57 -31.22
N ILE A 279 3.26 -3.79 -30.42
CA ILE A 279 4.44 -2.92 -30.28
C ILE A 279 5.58 -3.57 -31.04
N VAL A 280 6.15 -2.85 -32.00
CA VAL A 280 7.20 -3.37 -32.89
C VAL A 280 8.46 -2.53 -32.75
N ASP A 281 9.54 -3.19 -32.38
CA ASP A 281 10.85 -2.58 -32.31
C ASP A 281 11.56 -2.68 -33.66
N VAL A 282 11.63 -1.58 -34.38
CA VAL A 282 12.38 -1.42 -35.63
C VAL A 282 13.68 -0.63 -35.41
N SER A 283 14.12 -0.47 -34.17
CA SER A 283 15.36 0.23 -33.81
C SER A 283 16.61 -0.63 -33.96
N GLU A 284 16.45 -1.93 -34.18
CA GLU A 284 17.55 -2.87 -34.47
C GLU A 284 18.15 -2.64 -35.86
N GLU A 285 19.13 -3.43 -36.28
CA GLU A 285 19.84 -3.27 -37.56
C GLU A 285 18.87 -3.07 -38.73
N GLU A 286 19.19 -2.13 -39.62
CA GLU A 286 18.32 -1.62 -40.70
C GLU A 286 17.58 -2.71 -41.48
N ASP A 287 18.25 -3.83 -41.80
CA ASP A 287 17.68 -4.92 -42.58
C ASP A 287 16.61 -5.74 -41.83
N GLN A 288 16.78 -5.95 -40.54
CA GLN A 288 15.81 -6.74 -39.74
C GLN A 288 14.58 -5.93 -39.40
N GLY A 289 14.73 -4.66 -39.05
CA GLY A 289 13.62 -3.76 -38.77
C GLY A 289 12.72 -3.55 -39.99
N GLN A 290 13.29 -3.38 -41.18
CA GLN A 290 12.54 -3.21 -42.41
C GLN A 290 11.76 -4.48 -42.82
N ARG A 291 12.34 -5.66 -42.65
CA ARG A 291 11.63 -6.94 -42.93
C ARG A 291 10.44 -7.14 -42.01
N ARG A 292 10.63 -6.94 -40.69
CA ARG A 292 9.53 -6.99 -39.72
C ARG A 292 8.40 -6.05 -40.11
N TRP A 293 8.73 -4.83 -40.50
CA TRP A 293 7.77 -3.83 -40.90
C TRP A 293 6.95 -4.27 -42.13
N GLN A 294 7.58 -4.79 -43.16
CA GLN A 294 6.91 -5.25 -44.38
C GLN A 294 5.95 -6.44 -44.11
N GLU A 295 6.34 -7.36 -43.25
CA GLU A 295 5.52 -8.49 -42.86
C GLU A 295 4.30 -8.05 -42.08
N LEU A 296 4.43 -7.05 -41.21
CA LEU A 296 3.35 -6.52 -40.39
C LEU A 296 2.33 -5.70 -41.17
N ARG A 297 2.76 -4.98 -42.19
CA ARG A 297 1.82 -4.29 -43.11
C ARG A 297 0.83 -5.28 -43.73
N LYS A 298 1.27 -6.43 -44.16
CA LYS A 298 0.40 -7.47 -44.69
C LYS A 298 -0.58 -8.00 -43.65
N LEU A 299 -0.11 -8.18 -42.42
CA LEU A 299 -0.98 -8.65 -41.34
C LEU A 299 -2.06 -7.63 -40.99
N LYS A 300 -1.76 -6.32 -41.06
CA LYS A 300 -2.72 -5.24 -40.79
C LYS A 300 -3.81 -5.12 -41.88
N GLU A 301 -3.56 -5.60 -43.09
CA GLU A 301 -4.59 -5.69 -44.11
C GLU A 301 -5.62 -6.78 -43.80
N GLU A 302 -5.24 -7.80 -43.02
CA GLU A 302 -6.09 -8.93 -42.62
C GLU A 302 -6.81 -8.72 -41.29
N HIS A 303 -6.27 -7.89 -40.37
CA HIS A 303 -6.75 -7.71 -39.01
C HIS A 303 -6.76 -6.22 -38.59
N THR A 304 -7.71 -5.87 -37.72
CA THR A 304 -7.83 -4.51 -37.16
C THR A 304 -7.19 -4.47 -35.77
N PHE A 305 -6.03 -3.87 -35.63
CA PHE A 305 -5.34 -3.66 -34.36
C PHE A 305 -4.52 -2.38 -34.34
N SER A 306 -4.28 -1.85 -33.14
CA SER A 306 -3.41 -0.70 -32.95
C SER A 306 -1.93 -1.12 -33.05
N MET A 307 -1.13 -0.43 -33.86
CA MET A 307 0.28 -0.73 -34.04
C MET A 307 1.14 0.46 -33.62
N ILE A 308 2.13 0.20 -32.80
CA ILE A 308 3.10 1.17 -32.29
C ILE A 308 4.49 0.75 -32.74
N ALA A 309 5.23 1.65 -33.35
CA ALA A 309 6.63 1.40 -33.72
C ALA A 309 7.59 2.08 -32.75
N ILE A 310 8.68 1.38 -32.42
CA ILE A 310 9.86 1.94 -31.73
C ILE A 310 10.96 2.04 -32.80
N CYS A 311 11.48 3.24 -33.05
CA CYS A 311 12.51 3.46 -34.06
C CYS A 311 13.66 4.32 -33.54
N LYS A 312 14.80 4.32 -34.25
CA LYS A 312 15.89 5.30 -34.12
C LYS A 312 15.72 6.45 -35.09
N GLU A 313 16.51 7.53 -34.91
CA GLU A 313 16.51 8.69 -35.79
C GLU A 313 16.70 8.33 -37.28
N GLY A 314 17.54 7.32 -37.58
CA GLY A 314 17.79 6.88 -38.95
C GLY A 314 16.55 6.37 -39.69
N ASN A 315 15.59 5.78 -38.97
CA ASN A 315 14.35 5.19 -39.53
C ASN A 315 13.16 6.13 -39.41
N LEU A 316 13.36 7.31 -38.80
CA LEU A 316 12.28 8.23 -38.41
C LEU A 316 11.46 8.71 -39.60
N ALA A 317 12.08 9.04 -40.73
CA ALA A 317 11.40 9.55 -41.94
C ALA A 317 10.41 8.53 -42.51
N GLN A 318 10.81 7.26 -42.60
CA GLN A 318 9.95 6.17 -43.08
C GLN A 318 8.79 5.90 -42.13
N MET A 319 9.05 5.90 -40.82
CA MET A 319 8.03 5.63 -39.83
C MET A 319 7.04 6.80 -39.68
N LYS A 320 7.45 8.04 -39.91
CA LYS A 320 6.54 9.20 -39.98
C LYS A 320 5.58 9.11 -41.16
N CYS A 321 6.03 8.66 -42.32
CA CYS A 321 5.14 8.40 -43.43
C CYS A 321 4.09 7.37 -43.12
N ALA A 322 4.45 6.28 -42.41
CA ALA A 322 3.53 5.24 -41.96
C ALA A 322 2.52 5.77 -40.92
N LEU A 323 2.91 6.72 -40.09
CA LEU A 323 2.01 7.39 -39.16
C LEU A 323 1.00 8.29 -39.89
N GLU A 324 1.45 9.05 -40.90
CA GLU A 324 0.60 9.91 -41.73
C GLU A 324 -0.41 9.13 -42.59
N THR A 325 -0.09 7.89 -42.96
CA THR A 325 -1.00 6.97 -43.69
C THR A 325 -1.88 6.12 -42.79
N GLU A 326 -1.92 6.40 -41.49
CA GLU A 326 -2.67 5.66 -40.46
C GLU A 326 -2.30 4.16 -40.33
N GLU A 327 -1.16 3.76 -40.89
CA GLU A 327 -0.61 2.42 -40.72
C GLU A 327 -0.12 2.19 -39.28
N LEU A 328 0.33 3.26 -38.62
CA LEU A 328 0.74 3.29 -37.22
C LEU A 328 -0.24 4.10 -36.38
N SER A 329 -0.47 3.64 -35.18
CA SER A 329 -1.26 4.36 -34.17
C SER A 329 -0.37 5.33 -33.36
N ASP A 330 0.90 4.99 -33.15
CA ASP A 330 1.89 5.86 -32.49
C ASP A 330 3.33 5.47 -32.89
N LEU A 331 4.27 6.40 -32.65
CA LEU A 331 5.69 6.25 -32.94
C LEU A 331 6.53 6.69 -31.76
N LEU A 332 7.36 5.78 -31.26
CA LEU A 332 8.27 5.99 -30.15
C LEU A 332 9.72 6.08 -30.65
N LEU A 333 10.47 7.06 -30.16
CA LEU A 333 11.88 7.24 -30.55
C LEU A 333 12.80 6.63 -29.50
N ALA A 334 13.69 5.75 -29.91
CA ALA A 334 14.72 5.18 -29.04
C ALA A 334 15.94 6.14 -28.96
N PRO A 335 16.59 6.28 -27.78
CA PRO A 335 16.35 5.52 -26.54
C PRO A 335 15.05 5.94 -25.84
N LEU A 336 14.33 4.95 -25.29
CA LEU A 336 13.08 5.21 -24.61
C LEU A 336 13.33 5.81 -23.22
N GLU A 337 12.62 6.88 -22.91
CA GLU A 337 12.58 7.46 -21.57
C GLU A 337 11.32 6.98 -20.83
N ALA A 338 11.50 6.45 -19.62
CA ALA A 338 10.42 5.84 -18.86
C ALA A 338 9.19 6.74 -18.67
N ASN A 339 9.39 8.02 -18.32
CA ASN A 339 8.30 8.98 -18.09
C ASN A 339 7.57 9.37 -19.38
N THR A 340 8.32 9.58 -20.45
CA THR A 340 7.76 9.87 -21.78
C THR A 340 6.96 8.68 -22.30
N LEU A 341 7.49 7.47 -22.13
CA LEU A 341 6.83 6.23 -22.51
C LEU A 341 5.51 6.03 -21.76
N LYS A 342 5.52 6.18 -20.44
CA LYS A 342 4.34 6.00 -19.58
C LYS A 342 3.22 6.99 -19.93
N ARG A 343 3.57 8.25 -20.20
CA ARG A 343 2.61 9.27 -20.63
C ARG A 343 1.96 8.91 -21.96
N ARG A 344 2.74 8.43 -22.95
CA ARG A 344 2.23 8.03 -24.26
C ARG A 344 1.37 6.79 -24.20
N VAL A 345 1.80 5.78 -23.46
CA VAL A 345 0.99 4.55 -23.21
C VAL A 345 -0.35 4.90 -22.58
N LYS A 346 -0.39 5.83 -21.61
CA LYS A 346 -1.63 6.29 -20.99
C LYS A 346 -2.59 6.94 -22.00
N ILE A 347 -2.09 7.82 -22.87
CA ILE A 347 -2.89 8.48 -23.92
C ILE A 347 -3.42 7.43 -24.89
N TRP A 348 -2.57 6.53 -25.33
CA TRP A 348 -2.93 5.48 -26.26
C TRP A 348 -3.99 4.52 -25.68
N MET A 349 -3.86 4.08 -24.44
CA MET A 349 -4.85 3.23 -23.79
C MET A 349 -6.21 3.92 -23.60
N GLN A 350 -6.26 5.25 -23.48
CA GLN A 350 -7.51 6.01 -23.46
C GLN A 350 -8.21 6.01 -24.83
N ASN A 351 -7.43 6.00 -25.90
CA ASN A 351 -7.95 5.98 -27.27
C ASN A 351 -8.41 4.57 -27.70
N CYS A 352 -7.87 3.51 -27.12
CA CYS A 352 -8.31 2.12 -27.38
C CYS A 352 -9.64 1.75 -26.69
N LYS A 353 -10.16 2.62 -25.79
CA LYS A 353 -11.46 2.42 -25.11
C LYS A 353 -12.64 3.06 -25.85
N LEU A 354 -12.42 3.64 -27.00
CA LEU A 354 -13.44 4.21 -27.91
C LEU A 354 -13.67 3.29 -29.09
#